data_0a61fde289f03a2bbdb2dd8ab9687ab7
#
_entry.id   0a61fde289f03a2bbdb2dd8ab9687ab7
#
_cell.length_a   1.000
_cell.length_b   1.000
_cell.length_c   1.000
_cell.angle_alpha   90.00
_cell.angle_beta   90.00
_cell.angle_gamma   90.00
#
_symmetry.space_group_name_H-M   'P 1'
#
loop_
_entity.id
_entity.type
_entity.pdbx_description
1 polymer ?
#
loop_
_entity_poly.entity_id
_entity_poly.type
_entity_poly.pdbx_seq_one_letter_code
_entity_poly.pdbx_strand_id
1 'polypeptide(L)'
;TGLTPNIIRFPGGSSNTVSSNVPGLMTRLAKAVQERGYQYYDWNSSSGDGNSALPSASLIQEATSYGGASPLMMLTHDHPGSQASVEALPAIIEYYQSLGYTFKTVDSSVSGFHHGINN
;
A
#
# COMPACT_ATOMS: atom_id res chain seq x y z
N THR A 1 17.67 -13.19 4.40
CA THR A 1 17.03 -12.78 5.67
C THR A 1 16.68 -13.97 6.58
N GLY A 2 16.68 -15.20 6.06
CA GLY A 2 16.20 -16.38 6.79
C GLY A 2 14.66 -16.46 6.91
N LEU A 3 13.93 -15.51 6.34
CA LEU A 3 12.47 -15.51 6.28
C LEU A 3 11.97 -16.07 4.95
N THR A 4 10.80 -16.68 4.96
CA THR A 4 10.09 -17.14 3.77
C THR A 4 8.78 -16.35 3.66
N PRO A 5 8.82 -15.10 3.20
CA PRO A 5 7.61 -14.29 3.09
C PRO A 5 6.69 -14.84 2.00
N ASN A 6 5.40 -14.81 2.25
CA ASN A 6 4.36 -15.23 1.31
C ASN A 6 3.42 -14.09 0.92
N ILE A 7 3.78 -12.86 1.23
CA ILE A 7 3.04 -11.65 0.86
C ILE A 7 3.84 -10.79 -0.09
N ILE A 8 3.16 -10.19 -1.07
CA ILE A 8 3.75 -9.31 -2.07
C ILE A 8 2.85 -8.11 -2.34
N ARG A 9 3.40 -7.11 -2.98
CA ARG A 9 2.67 -6.04 -3.64
C ARG A 9 3.19 -5.88 -5.06
N PHE A 10 2.27 -5.77 -6.02
CA PHE A 10 2.66 -5.50 -7.40
C PHE A 10 3.14 -4.05 -7.53
N PRO A 11 4.23 -3.80 -8.27
CA PRO A 11 4.62 -2.43 -8.62
C PRO A 11 3.46 -1.69 -9.29
N GLY A 12 3.10 -0.52 -8.77
CA GLY A 12 1.95 0.23 -9.25
C GLY A 12 0.58 -0.35 -8.88
N GLY A 13 0.54 -1.40 -8.05
CA GLY A 13 -0.68 -2.09 -7.65
C GLY A 13 -1.20 -3.09 -8.69
N SER A 14 -2.16 -3.92 -8.30
CA SER A 14 -2.77 -4.90 -9.19
C SER A 14 -3.61 -4.27 -10.31
N SER A 15 -4.05 -3.04 -10.13
CA SER A 15 -4.85 -2.28 -11.10
C SER A 15 -4.02 -1.53 -12.13
N ASN A 16 -2.67 -1.61 -12.09
CA ASN A 16 -1.83 -0.85 -13.02
C ASN A 16 -2.07 -1.25 -14.49
N THR A 17 -1.89 -0.28 -15.36
CA THR A 17 -2.07 -0.44 -16.82
C THR A 17 -0.77 -0.25 -17.61
N VAL A 18 0.38 -0.27 -16.93
CA VAL A 18 1.71 -0.09 -17.55
C VAL A 18 1.92 -1.08 -18.69
N SER A 19 1.48 -2.30 -18.52
CA SER A 19 1.61 -3.38 -19.52
C SER A 19 0.31 -3.60 -20.32
N SER A 20 -0.47 -2.56 -20.58
CA SER A 20 -1.73 -2.67 -21.33
C SER A 20 -1.58 -3.18 -22.76
N ASN A 21 -0.36 -3.06 -23.33
CA ASN A 21 0.01 -3.66 -24.60
C ASN A 21 0.12 -5.21 -24.57
N VAL A 22 0.05 -5.81 -23.39
CA VAL A 22 0.00 -7.27 -23.18
C VAL A 22 -1.32 -7.62 -22.50
N PRO A 23 -2.40 -7.86 -23.27
CA PRO A 23 -3.73 -8.09 -22.72
C PRO A 23 -3.78 -9.22 -21.68
N GLY A 24 -4.43 -8.95 -20.56
CA GLY A 24 -4.61 -9.93 -19.49
C GLY A 24 -3.36 -10.24 -18.68
N LEU A 25 -2.28 -9.44 -18.79
CA LEU A 25 -1.03 -9.73 -18.08
C LEU A 25 -1.25 -9.71 -16.56
N MET A 26 -1.85 -8.65 -16.02
CA MET A 26 -2.04 -8.53 -14.57
C MET A 26 -2.99 -9.60 -14.03
N THR A 27 -4.03 -9.95 -14.78
CA THR A 27 -4.93 -11.06 -14.44
C THR A 27 -4.15 -12.38 -14.31
N ARG A 28 -3.28 -12.68 -15.27
CA ARG A 28 -2.44 -13.90 -15.23
C ARG A 28 -1.43 -13.87 -14.09
N LEU A 29 -0.81 -12.70 -13.83
CA LEU A 29 0.16 -12.56 -12.74
C LEU A 29 -0.50 -12.72 -11.37
N ALA A 30 -1.65 -12.09 -11.15
CA ALA A 30 -2.39 -12.23 -9.90
C ALA A 30 -2.76 -13.70 -9.62
N LYS A 31 -3.24 -14.41 -10.64
CA LYS A 31 -3.53 -15.84 -10.54
C LYS A 31 -2.26 -16.65 -10.25
N ALA A 32 -1.19 -16.40 -10.99
CA ALA A 32 0.05 -17.18 -10.88
C ALA A 32 0.73 -17.03 -9.50
N VAL A 33 0.69 -15.86 -8.88
CA VAL A 33 1.27 -15.67 -7.53
C VAL A 33 0.43 -16.37 -6.47
N GLN A 34 -0.91 -16.33 -6.60
CA GLN A 34 -1.81 -17.02 -5.67
C GLN A 34 -1.69 -18.56 -5.78
N GLU A 35 -1.57 -19.09 -6.99
CA GLU A 35 -1.33 -20.54 -7.22
C GLU A 35 -0.02 -21.02 -6.62
N ARG A 36 0.95 -20.11 -6.41
CA ARG A 36 2.22 -20.40 -5.75
C ARG A 36 2.20 -20.19 -4.24
N GLY A 37 1.03 -19.92 -3.67
CA GLY A 37 0.84 -19.71 -2.24
C GLY A 37 1.17 -18.31 -1.75
N TYR A 38 1.38 -17.34 -2.65
CA TYR A 38 1.55 -15.96 -2.28
C TYR A 38 0.21 -15.23 -2.20
N GLN A 39 0.13 -14.26 -1.27
CA GLN A 39 -0.95 -13.28 -1.20
C GLN A 39 -0.43 -11.95 -1.73
N TYR A 40 -1.20 -11.25 -2.56
CA TYR A 40 -0.87 -9.88 -2.92
C TYR A 40 -1.81 -8.89 -2.22
N TYR A 41 -1.28 -7.71 -1.94
CA TYR A 41 -2.03 -6.64 -1.29
C TYR A 41 -1.84 -5.33 -2.04
N ASP A 42 -2.95 -4.65 -2.27
CA ASP A 42 -2.98 -3.26 -2.69
C ASP A 42 -3.16 -2.37 -1.44
N TRP A 43 -3.85 -1.29 -1.55
CA TRP A 43 -4.10 -0.33 -0.47
C TRP A 43 -5.48 0.31 -0.62
N ASN A 44 -5.98 0.93 0.43
CA ASN A 44 -7.20 1.73 0.40
C ASN A 44 -6.98 3.16 0.93
N SER A 45 -5.74 3.50 1.24
CA SER A 45 -5.32 4.82 1.68
C SER A 45 -3.89 5.10 1.25
N SER A 46 -3.51 6.37 1.16
CA SER A 46 -2.18 6.79 0.70
C SER A 46 -1.76 8.07 1.39
N SER A 47 -0.45 8.26 1.56
CA SER A 47 0.12 9.53 1.98
C SER A 47 0.36 10.51 0.82
N GLY A 48 0.21 10.07 -0.42
CA GLY A 48 0.52 10.88 -1.61
C GLY A 48 2.01 11.02 -1.90
N ASP A 49 2.87 10.31 -1.18
CA ASP A 49 4.33 10.43 -1.25
C ASP A 49 4.98 9.84 -2.51
N GLY A 50 4.19 9.28 -3.41
CA GLY A 50 4.63 8.97 -4.77
C GLY A 50 5.05 10.21 -5.56
N ASN A 51 4.61 11.41 -5.12
CA ASN A 51 5.13 12.69 -5.59
C ASN A 51 6.19 13.21 -4.60
N SER A 52 7.45 12.97 -4.91
CA SER A 52 8.59 13.34 -4.06
C SER A 52 8.80 14.85 -3.85
N ALA A 53 8.07 15.70 -4.58
CA ALA A 53 8.12 17.14 -4.42
C ALA A 53 7.22 17.67 -3.28
N LEU A 54 6.35 16.83 -2.73
CA LEU A 54 5.44 17.24 -1.67
C LEU A 54 6.16 17.31 -0.31
N PRO A 55 5.92 18.38 0.48
CA PRO A 55 6.48 18.48 1.83
C PRO A 55 5.74 17.55 2.80
N SER A 56 6.37 17.22 3.92
CA SER A 56 5.80 16.33 4.95
C SER A 56 4.42 16.78 5.45
N ALA A 57 4.19 18.08 5.57
CA ALA A 57 2.88 18.62 5.97
C ALA A 57 1.74 18.23 5.01
N SER A 58 2.01 18.23 3.69
CA SER A 58 1.02 17.79 2.70
C SER A 58 0.76 16.29 2.78
N LEU A 59 1.82 15.51 3.03
CA LEU A 59 1.69 14.05 3.21
C LEU A 59 0.87 13.72 4.46
N ILE A 60 1.08 14.44 5.55
CA ILE A 60 0.28 14.29 6.78
C ILE A 60 -1.19 14.59 6.49
N GLN A 61 -1.48 15.71 5.81
CA GLN A 61 -2.84 16.11 5.48
C GLN A 61 -3.55 15.05 4.63
N GLU A 62 -2.90 14.54 3.61
CA GLU A 62 -3.45 13.47 2.75
C GLU A 62 -3.66 12.19 3.54
N ALA A 63 -2.61 11.71 4.23
CA ALA A 63 -2.67 10.46 4.98
C ALA A 63 -3.72 10.46 6.08
N THR A 64 -4.00 11.59 6.71
CA THR A 64 -4.99 11.71 7.79
C THR A 64 -6.41 11.97 7.31
N SER A 65 -6.63 12.06 5.99
CA SER A 65 -7.96 12.26 5.41
C SER A 65 -8.87 11.02 5.44
N TYR A 66 -8.32 9.86 5.76
CA TYR A 66 -9.03 8.57 5.78
C TYR A 66 -9.57 8.17 7.16
N GLY A 67 -9.56 9.09 8.13
CA GLY A 67 -10.12 8.85 9.46
C GLY A 67 -11.59 8.44 9.39
N GLY A 68 -11.93 7.34 10.05
CA GLY A 68 -13.27 6.73 9.99
C GLY A 68 -13.38 5.51 9.10
N ALA A 69 -12.45 5.28 8.16
CA ALA A 69 -12.37 4.02 7.42
C ALA A 69 -11.66 2.94 8.26
N SER A 70 -12.17 1.71 8.25
CA SER A 70 -11.56 0.59 8.96
C SER A 70 -11.94 -0.71 8.25
N PRO A 71 -10.99 -1.62 8.01
CA PRO A 71 -9.54 -1.46 8.24
C PRO A 71 -8.87 -0.52 7.21
N LEU A 72 -7.68 -0.03 7.54
CA LEU A 72 -6.84 0.78 6.66
C LEU A 72 -5.56 0.02 6.30
N MET A 73 -5.21 0.05 5.02
CA MET A 73 -3.89 -0.32 4.52
C MET A 73 -3.34 0.87 3.73
N MET A 74 -2.36 1.54 4.31
CA MET A 74 -1.81 2.77 3.75
C MET A 74 -0.59 2.48 2.89
N LEU A 75 -0.56 3.10 1.70
CA LEU A 75 0.60 3.11 0.84
C LEU A 75 1.53 4.26 1.22
N THR A 76 2.79 3.95 1.44
CA THR A 76 3.90 4.90 1.56
C THR A 76 5.13 4.33 0.83
N HIS A 77 6.12 5.17 0.58
CA HIS A 77 7.36 4.79 -0.12
C HIS A 77 8.59 5.03 0.77
N ASP A 78 9.60 4.18 0.61
CA ASP A 78 10.84 4.21 1.40
C ASP A 78 12.11 4.29 0.53
N HIS A 79 12.00 4.83 -0.69
CA HIS A 79 13.14 4.99 -1.59
C HIS A 79 14.07 6.16 -1.17
N PRO A 80 15.31 6.21 -1.67
CA PRO A 80 16.17 7.38 -1.50
C PRO A 80 15.46 8.66 -1.97
N GLY A 81 15.42 9.68 -1.10
CA GLY A 81 14.67 10.91 -1.34
C GLY A 81 13.29 10.96 -0.69
N SER A 82 12.86 9.89 -0.01
CA SER A 82 11.59 9.87 0.75
C SER A 82 11.73 10.51 2.15
N GLN A 83 12.58 11.52 2.32
CA GLN A 83 12.78 12.17 3.62
C GLN A 83 11.47 12.73 4.18
N ALA A 84 10.64 13.35 3.34
CA ALA A 84 9.34 13.88 3.74
C ALA A 84 8.39 12.77 4.26
N SER A 85 8.45 11.57 3.70
CA SER A 85 7.67 10.42 4.18
C SER A 85 8.10 10.00 5.59
N VAL A 86 9.42 9.95 5.83
CA VAL A 86 9.97 9.63 7.16
C VAL A 86 9.56 10.69 8.19
N GLU A 87 9.64 11.97 7.82
CA GLU A 87 9.25 13.09 8.68
C GLU A 87 7.74 13.11 8.99
N ALA A 88 6.91 12.70 8.04
CA ALA A 88 5.46 12.66 8.22
C ALA A 88 4.98 11.49 9.09
N LEU A 89 5.72 10.39 9.12
CA LEU A 89 5.26 9.12 9.68
C LEU A 89 4.85 9.20 11.16
N PRO A 90 5.61 9.87 12.07
CA PRO A 90 5.19 9.97 13.47
C PRO A 90 3.82 10.63 13.65
N ALA A 91 3.57 11.74 12.96
CA ALA A 91 2.31 12.47 13.07
C ALA A 91 1.13 11.64 12.50
N ILE A 92 1.35 10.87 11.43
CA ILE A 92 0.34 9.98 10.85
C ILE A 92 -0.01 8.87 11.86
N ILE A 93 1.00 8.26 12.48
CA ILE A 93 0.80 7.21 13.49
C ILE A 93 0.02 7.74 14.68
N GLU A 94 0.45 8.88 15.24
CA GLU A 94 -0.19 9.51 16.39
C GLU A 94 -1.64 9.88 16.11
N TYR A 95 -1.94 10.39 14.91
CA TYR A 95 -3.30 10.69 14.48
C TYR A 95 -4.20 9.46 14.55
N TYR A 96 -3.80 8.35 13.93
CA TYR A 96 -4.62 7.15 13.94
C TYR A 96 -4.72 6.50 15.31
N GLN A 97 -3.66 6.54 16.11
CA GLN A 97 -3.72 6.11 17.51
C GLN A 97 -4.73 6.95 18.33
N SER A 98 -4.77 8.26 18.11
CA SER A 98 -5.74 9.13 18.78
C SER A 98 -7.20 8.82 18.44
N LEU A 99 -7.44 8.24 17.26
CA LEU A 99 -8.74 7.75 16.82
C LEU A 99 -9.06 6.33 17.29
N GLY A 100 -8.17 5.68 18.05
CA GLY A 100 -8.36 4.33 18.56
C GLY A 100 -7.94 3.20 17.61
N TYR A 101 -7.23 3.52 16.52
CA TYR A 101 -6.69 2.46 15.63
C TYR A 101 -5.54 1.72 16.30
N THR A 102 -5.47 0.43 16.03
CA THR A 102 -4.33 -0.42 16.39
C THR A 102 -3.56 -0.79 15.12
N PHE A 103 -2.24 -0.75 15.21
CA PHE A 103 -1.36 -1.14 14.11
C PHE A 103 -1.04 -2.63 14.18
N LYS A 104 -1.08 -3.28 13.04
CA LYS A 104 -0.79 -4.72 12.92
C LYS A 104 0.15 -4.96 11.74
N THR A 105 0.92 -6.02 11.84
CA THR A 105 1.68 -6.53 10.69
C THR A 105 0.73 -7.14 9.67
N VAL A 106 1.12 -7.06 8.39
CA VAL A 106 0.39 -7.74 7.31
C VAL A 106 0.82 -9.20 7.27
N ASP A 107 -0.15 -10.10 7.37
CA ASP A 107 0.04 -11.53 7.21
C ASP A 107 -1.12 -12.13 6.40
N SER A 108 -1.08 -13.44 6.18
CA SER A 108 -2.06 -14.14 5.35
C SER A 108 -3.49 -14.15 5.93
N SER A 109 -3.68 -13.73 7.19
CA SER A 109 -5.02 -13.58 7.80
C SER A 109 -5.73 -12.30 7.38
N VAL A 110 -4.99 -11.31 6.85
CA VAL A 110 -5.54 -10.06 6.35
C VAL A 110 -6.21 -10.29 5.00
N SER A 111 -7.39 -9.73 4.78
CA SER A 111 -8.15 -9.87 3.52
C SER A 111 -8.75 -8.53 3.08
N GLY A 112 -9.17 -8.45 1.83
CA GLY A 112 -9.99 -7.35 1.33
C GLY A 112 -9.26 -6.14 0.76
N PHE A 113 -7.93 -6.21 0.60
CA PHE A 113 -7.14 -5.10 0.05
C PHE A 113 -6.68 -5.38 -1.38
N HIS A 114 -7.62 -5.65 -2.27
CA HIS A 114 -7.35 -5.80 -3.70
C HIS A 114 -8.03 -4.68 -4.49
N HIS A 115 -7.28 -4.02 -5.37
CA HIS A 115 -7.86 -3.20 -6.41
C HIS A 115 -8.52 -4.07 -7.48
N GLY A 116 -9.46 -3.52 -8.23
CA GLY A 116 -9.95 -4.16 -9.44
C GLY A 116 -8.83 -4.27 -10.49
N ILE A 117 -8.66 -5.45 -11.08
CA ILE A 117 -7.65 -5.65 -12.11
C ILE A 117 -8.16 -5.07 -13.43
N ASN A 118 -7.41 -4.14 -14.02
CA ASN A 118 -7.77 -3.46 -15.28
C ASN A 118 -7.13 -4.12 -16.52
N ASN A 119 -6.25 -5.06 -16.33
CA ASN A 119 -5.55 -5.77 -17.41
C ASN A 119 -5.42 -7.28 -17.09
#